data_af2819624c9a846b86644786288fe305
#
_entry.id   af2819624c9a846b86644786288fe305
#
_cell.length_a   1.000
_cell.length_b   1.000
_cell.length_c   1.000
_cell.angle_alpha   90.00
_cell.angle_beta   90.00
_cell.angle_gamma   90.00
#
_symmetry.space_group_name_H-M   'P 1'
#
loop_
_entity.id
_entity.type
_entity.pdbx_description
1 polymer ?
#
loop_
_entity_poly.entity_id
_entity_poly.type
_entity_poly.pdbx_seq_one_letter_code
_entity_poly.pdbx_strand_id
1 'polypeptide(L)'
;MQTRHLLFIVFTILLNLKGNAQADSVTLAQARSRAKTLDSIIRANPDKQTDNFSPTDHASLPIGICKKIGDIVYIICIDSARFTPQGATFDVYMAMDWPGAYGKLAFAAKGVSFNPKGVMPGSNGNPITLKLIGNQRLNLGPKNSIVFKGDGSNYIQWGCNGYERANICADILFSQELIHKPGGGQVKANIQVNVADISKIMFQTSMDPFVVKGLDDFEFRVNQLVVDRNDSINPPGITLPASVQNLYPLPGNWTGFYAHNLSVKLPPKLSRSSGETMVGVTDLIIDDNGVTGDFFATGIFSVGEGDMDSWGFSIDSLVLGIENNHLVDGRLAGKIRVEPLNNAEFKYRAGVYKQNENAPLIYDFTAKTTANYNYQLPMFSSTLKLAPNCMIHVQVVNGKFTPDITLNGNLTYNGAKARLNKLTFQSLNIGTKAPYIYGGTFALTSDSLGDDGEPNKVARLPISLNYLELGLTQQNVILKVDLSLKLGGEENSNSFGASTFVGVITKRVTGADGRQRLAFDKFKIYDISLSVNTSVFALNGLLSIRDDDPIYGDMFFGSL
;
A
#
# COMPACT_ATOMS: atom_id res chain seq x y z
N MET A 1 -18.15 -37.95 38.43
CA MET A 1 -19.46 -38.25 37.82
C MET A 1 -19.96 -37.20 36.83
N GLN A 2 -19.42 -35.99 36.82
CA GLN A 2 -19.84 -34.87 35.95
C GLN A 2 -19.24 -34.91 34.53
N THR A 3 -18.10 -35.54 34.31
CA THR A 3 -17.44 -35.57 32.99
C THR A 3 -18.06 -36.56 31.99
N ARG A 4 -18.79 -37.56 32.46
CA ARG A 4 -19.47 -38.54 31.58
C ARG A 4 -20.76 -37.99 30.95
N HIS A 5 -21.46 -37.07 31.61
CA HIS A 5 -22.67 -36.46 31.06
C HIS A 5 -22.37 -35.41 30.01
N LEU A 6 -21.24 -34.69 30.13
CA LEU A 6 -20.85 -33.70 29.12
C LEU A 6 -20.48 -34.36 27.77
N LEU A 7 -19.79 -35.53 27.83
CA LEU A 7 -19.42 -36.29 26.62
C LEU A 7 -20.65 -36.84 25.88
N PHE A 8 -21.68 -37.27 26.64
CA PHE A 8 -22.91 -37.80 26.05
C PHE A 8 -23.75 -36.73 25.38
N ILE A 9 -23.81 -35.53 25.95
CA ILE A 9 -24.50 -34.37 25.35
C ILE A 9 -23.80 -33.91 24.08
N VAL A 10 -22.47 -33.79 24.08
CA VAL A 10 -21.70 -33.42 22.88
C VAL A 10 -21.83 -34.47 21.76
N PHE A 11 -21.86 -35.76 22.12
CA PHE A 11 -22.03 -36.85 21.14
C PHE A 11 -23.45 -36.88 20.55
N THR A 12 -24.47 -36.55 21.35
CA THR A 12 -25.87 -36.48 20.91
C THR A 12 -26.10 -35.26 20.03
N ILE A 13 -25.44 -34.11 20.31
CA ILE A 13 -25.49 -32.92 19.48
C ILE A 13 -24.76 -33.15 18.13
N LEU A 14 -23.61 -33.85 18.16
CA LEU A 14 -22.87 -34.20 16.92
C LEU A 14 -23.62 -35.20 16.05
N LEU A 15 -24.36 -36.14 16.63
CA LEU A 15 -25.20 -37.09 15.90
C LEU A 15 -26.43 -36.42 15.30
N ASN A 16 -27.05 -35.44 16.01
CA ASN A 16 -28.16 -34.68 15.47
C ASN A 16 -27.71 -33.72 14.34
N LEU A 17 -26.50 -33.10 14.46
CA LEU A 17 -25.94 -32.30 13.37
C LEU A 17 -25.61 -33.10 12.12
N LYS A 18 -25.13 -34.36 12.26
CA LYS A 18 -24.90 -35.22 11.11
C LYS A 18 -26.23 -35.69 10.48
N GLY A 19 -27.25 -36.00 11.29
CA GLY A 19 -28.57 -36.41 10.80
C GLY A 19 -29.25 -35.29 9.99
N ASN A 20 -29.21 -34.05 10.48
CA ASN A 20 -29.80 -32.91 9.78
C ASN A 20 -29.04 -32.56 8.50
N ALA A 21 -27.71 -32.59 8.49
CA ALA A 21 -26.90 -32.33 7.28
C ALA A 21 -27.13 -33.40 6.20
N GLN A 22 -27.35 -34.64 6.55
CA GLN A 22 -27.61 -35.72 5.61
C GLN A 22 -29.04 -35.67 5.06
N ALA A 23 -30.03 -35.38 5.90
CA ALA A 23 -31.41 -35.17 5.49
C ALA A 23 -31.56 -33.95 4.57
N ASP A 24 -30.87 -32.84 4.88
CA ASP A 24 -30.86 -31.63 4.03
C ASP A 24 -30.18 -31.89 2.67
N SER A 25 -29.13 -32.69 2.63
CA SER A 25 -28.45 -33.04 1.37
C SER A 25 -29.30 -33.90 0.44
N VAL A 26 -30.08 -34.81 0.97
CA VAL A 26 -31.01 -35.63 0.17
C VAL A 26 -32.16 -34.77 -0.38
N THR A 27 -32.74 -33.90 0.43
CA THR A 27 -33.80 -32.98 -0.01
C THR A 27 -33.31 -32.01 -1.06
N LEU A 28 -32.10 -31.49 -0.94
CA LEU A 28 -31.49 -30.61 -1.95
C LEU A 28 -31.19 -31.34 -3.27
N ALA A 29 -30.74 -32.60 -3.20
CA ALA A 29 -30.53 -33.44 -4.39
C ALA A 29 -31.86 -33.74 -5.12
N GLN A 30 -32.92 -34.00 -4.39
CA GLN A 30 -34.26 -34.18 -4.94
C GLN A 30 -34.79 -32.92 -5.59
N ALA A 31 -34.62 -31.77 -4.95
CA ALA A 31 -35.02 -30.47 -5.50
C ALA A 31 -34.28 -30.13 -6.81
N ARG A 32 -32.95 -30.41 -6.87
CA ARG A 32 -32.14 -30.26 -8.09
C ARG A 32 -32.63 -31.20 -9.21
N SER A 33 -32.89 -32.45 -8.88
CA SER A 33 -33.42 -33.42 -9.81
C SER A 33 -34.78 -32.96 -10.35
N ARG A 34 -35.65 -32.44 -9.48
CA ARG A 34 -36.96 -31.91 -9.86
C ARG A 34 -36.82 -30.75 -10.83
N ALA A 35 -35.95 -29.77 -10.56
CA ALA A 35 -35.70 -28.64 -11.47
C ALA A 35 -35.26 -29.11 -12.86
N LYS A 36 -34.35 -30.08 -12.94
CA LYS A 36 -33.90 -30.66 -14.23
C LYS A 36 -34.99 -31.45 -14.95
N THR A 37 -35.80 -32.18 -14.21
CA THR A 37 -36.95 -32.92 -14.79
C THR A 37 -37.97 -31.94 -15.36
N LEU A 38 -38.28 -30.87 -14.64
CA LEU A 38 -39.19 -29.84 -15.10
C LEU A 38 -38.68 -29.14 -16.37
N ASP A 39 -37.38 -28.79 -16.40
CA ASP A 39 -36.72 -28.26 -17.59
C ASP A 39 -36.93 -29.19 -18.80
N SER A 40 -36.73 -30.50 -18.62
CA SER A 40 -36.91 -31.48 -19.71
C SER A 40 -38.36 -31.59 -20.14
N ILE A 41 -39.31 -31.58 -19.19
CA ILE A 41 -40.76 -31.63 -19.50
C ILE A 41 -41.19 -30.41 -20.31
N ILE A 42 -40.78 -29.22 -19.89
CA ILE A 42 -41.19 -27.98 -20.56
C ILE A 42 -40.57 -27.87 -21.96
N ARG A 43 -39.29 -28.26 -22.11
CA ARG A 43 -38.65 -28.29 -23.45
C ARG A 43 -39.29 -29.25 -24.41
N ALA A 44 -39.73 -30.41 -23.93
CA ALA A 44 -40.34 -31.45 -24.76
C ALA A 44 -41.81 -31.22 -25.11
N ASN A 45 -42.50 -30.32 -24.41
CA ASN A 45 -43.95 -30.13 -24.55
C ASN A 45 -44.27 -28.65 -24.82
N PRO A 46 -44.47 -28.24 -26.08
CA PRO A 46 -44.83 -26.87 -26.42
C PRO A 46 -46.10 -26.37 -25.72
N ASP A 47 -47.08 -27.26 -25.50
CA ASP A 47 -48.34 -26.94 -24.80
C ASP A 47 -48.16 -26.50 -23.35
N LYS A 48 -47.00 -26.80 -22.78
CA LYS A 48 -46.59 -26.40 -21.41
C LYS A 48 -45.71 -25.17 -21.38
N GLN A 49 -45.46 -24.57 -22.54
CA GLN A 49 -44.68 -23.34 -22.64
C GLN A 49 -45.63 -22.15 -22.74
N THR A 50 -45.27 -21.07 -22.03
CA THR A 50 -46.00 -19.80 -22.11
C THR A 50 -44.98 -18.66 -22.16
N ASP A 51 -45.36 -17.55 -22.75
CA ASP A 51 -44.55 -16.33 -22.75
C ASP A 51 -44.62 -15.56 -21.44
N ASN A 52 -45.76 -15.67 -20.75
CA ASN A 52 -46.03 -15.05 -19.45
C ASN A 52 -46.92 -15.97 -18.62
N PHE A 53 -46.67 -16.02 -17.32
CA PHE A 53 -47.56 -16.72 -16.40
C PHE A 53 -48.89 -15.95 -16.25
N SER A 54 -49.99 -16.63 -16.48
CA SER A 54 -51.34 -16.09 -16.33
C SER A 54 -52.12 -16.84 -15.24
N PRO A 55 -53.06 -16.22 -14.54
CA PRO A 55 -53.93 -16.91 -13.59
C PRO A 55 -54.75 -18.06 -14.21
N THR A 56 -54.93 -18.08 -15.50
CA THR A 56 -55.66 -19.12 -16.25
C THR A 56 -54.81 -20.36 -16.52
N ASP A 57 -53.47 -20.28 -16.35
CA ASP A 57 -52.55 -21.37 -16.69
C ASP A 57 -52.43 -22.44 -15.59
N HIS A 58 -53.08 -22.24 -14.45
CA HIS A 58 -52.99 -23.12 -13.28
C HIS A 58 -53.54 -24.53 -13.48
N ALA A 59 -54.41 -24.72 -14.47
CA ALA A 59 -55.00 -26.03 -14.75
C ALA A 59 -54.05 -27.03 -15.41
N SER A 60 -52.90 -26.58 -15.94
CA SER A 60 -51.96 -27.42 -16.71
C SER A 60 -50.56 -27.54 -16.11
N LEU A 61 -50.40 -27.38 -14.79
CA LEU A 61 -49.11 -27.53 -14.13
C LEU A 61 -48.45 -28.91 -14.38
N PRO A 62 -47.13 -28.97 -14.52
CA PRO A 62 -46.17 -27.84 -14.54
C PRO A 62 -46.29 -27.05 -15.85
N ILE A 63 -46.08 -25.73 -15.73
CA ILE A 63 -46.00 -24.81 -16.86
C ILE A 63 -44.70 -23.98 -16.76
N GLY A 64 -44.14 -23.56 -17.89
CA GLY A 64 -42.87 -22.86 -17.90
C GLY A 64 -42.70 -21.82 -18.99
N ILE A 65 -41.83 -20.87 -18.72
CA ILE A 65 -41.31 -19.87 -19.65
C ILE A 65 -39.94 -20.32 -20.13
N CYS A 66 -39.79 -20.56 -21.43
CA CYS A 66 -38.52 -20.88 -22.07
C CYS A 66 -38.00 -19.65 -22.79
N LYS A 67 -36.87 -19.09 -22.35
CA LYS A 67 -36.26 -17.92 -22.98
C LYS A 67 -34.76 -18.09 -23.15
N LYS A 68 -34.22 -17.27 -24.05
CA LYS A 68 -32.78 -17.20 -24.32
C LYS A 68 -32.27 -15.81 -23.97
N ILE A 69 -31.17 -15.75 -23.26
CA ILE A 69 -30.47 -14.52 -22.93
C ILE A 69 -29.01 -14.68 -23.42
N GLY A 70 -28.64 -13.95 -24.50
CA GLY A 70 -27.41 -14.23 -25.21
C GLY A 70 -27.39 -15.69 -25.72
N ASP A 71 -26.35 -16.46 -25.31
CA ASP A 71 -26.26 -17.89 -25.63
C ASP A 71 -26.77 -18.81 -24.52
N ILE A 72 -27.30 -18.25 -23.44
CA ILE A 72 -27.81 -18.99 -22.29
C ILE A 72 -29.32 -19.25 -22.48
N VAL A 73 -29.70 -20.53 -22.52
CA VAL A 73 -31.10 -20.93 -22.48
C VAL A 73 -31.49 -21.22 -21.04
N TYR A 74 -32.54 -20.62 -20.57
CA TYR A 74 -33.10 -20.88 -19.25
C TYR A 74 -34.60 -21.16 -19.33
N ILE A 75 -35.07 -21.96 -18.38
CA ILE A 75 -36.48 -22.28 -18.23
C ILE A 75 -36.87 -22.00 -16.78
N ILE A 76 -37.91 -21.18 -16.63
CA ILE A 76 -38.57 -20.95 -15.35
C ILE A 76 -39.87 -21.73 -15.34
N CYS A 77 -40.04 -22.62 -14.33
CA CYS A 77 -41.21 -23.48 -14.22
C CYS A 77 -41.96 -23.20 -12.92
N ILE A 78 -43.27 -23.16 -12.98
CA ILE A 78 -44.17 -23.35 -11.85
C ILE A 78 -44.47 -24.83 -11.74
N ASP A 79 -44.07 -25.46 -10.63
CA ASP A 79 -44.28 -26.90 -10.38
C ASP A 79 -45.56 -27.17 -9.64
N SER A 80 -45.85 -26.39 -8.59
CA SER A 80 -47.03 -26.55 -7.75
C SER A 80 -47.61 -25.23 -7.32
N ALA A 81 -48.92 -25.22 -7.07
CA ALA A 81 -49.66 -24.08 -6.59
C ALA A 81 -50.42 -24.45 -5.31
N ARG A 82 -50.43 -23.53 -4.34
CA ARG A 82 -51.30 -23.61 -3.16
C ARG A 82 -52.22 -22.42 -3.13
N PHE A 83 -53.50 -22.67 -3.10
CA PHE A 83 -54.53 -21.65 -3.10
C PHE A 83 -55.01 -21.40 -1.69
N THR A 84 -55.17 -20.13 -1.32
CA THR A 84 -55.73 -19.65 -0.07
C THR A 84 -56.79 -18.59 -0.37
N PRO A 85 -57.66 -18.26 0.60
CA PRO A 85 -58.65 -17.19 0.38
C PRO A 85 -58.02 -15.82 0.08
N GLN A 86 -56.76 -15.62 0.46
CA GLN A 86 -56.02 -14.36 0.30
C GLN A 86 -55.19 -14.33 -1.00
N GLY A 87 -55.04 -15.43 -1.70
CA GLY A 87 -54.24 -15.54 -2.93
C GLY A 87 -53.69 -16.94 -3.17
N ALA A 88 -52.71 -17.03 -4.02
CA ALA A 88 -52.00 -18.26 -4.31
C ALA A 88 -50.50 -18.12 -4.04
N THR A 89 -49.87 -19.23 -3.70
CA THR A 89 -48.41 -19.32 -3.64
C THR A 89 -47.93 -20.44 -4.54
N PHE A 90 -46.79 -20.20 -5.22
CA PHE A 90 -46.19 -21.12 -6.16
C PHE A 90 -44.79 -21.55 -5.69
N ASP A 91 -44.46 -22.81 -5.96
CA ASP A 91 -43.07 -23.27 -5.93
C ASP A 91 -42.50 -23.14 -7.35
N VAL A 92 -41.49 -22.32 -7.49
CA VAL A 92 -40.87 -21.95 -8.77
C VAL A 92 -39.48 -22.56 -8.84
N TYR A 93 -39.19 -23.19 -9.97
CA TYR A 93 -37.89 -23.75 -10.28
C TYR A 93 -37.33 -23.13 -11.54
N MET A 94 -36.02 -22.99 -11.62
CA MET A 94 -35.32 -22.55 -12.81
C MET A 94 -34.13 -23.46 -13.07
N ALA A 95 -33.99 -23.88 -14.34
CA ALA A 95 -32.79 -24.51 -14.83
C ALA A 95 -32.14 -23.65 -15.90
N MET A 96 -30.85 -23.49 -15.83
CA MET A 96 -30.07 -22.64 -16.70
C MET A 96 -28.83 -23.39 -17.18
N ASP A 97 -28.60 -23.41 -18.49
CA ASP A 97 -27.40 -23.93 -19.10
C ASP A 97 -26.23 -23.00 -18.77
N TRP A 98 -25.09 -23.55 -18.30
CA TRP A 98 -23.90 -22.76 -18.03
C TRP A 98 -22.96 -22.77 -19.23
N PRO A 99 -22.56 -21.61 -19.80
CA PRO A 99 -21.68 -21.54 -20.97
C PRO A 99 -20.34 -22.23 -20.71
N GLY A 100 -19.87 -23.02 -21.66
CA GLY A 100 -18.56 -23.69 -21.58
C GLY A 100 -18.47 -24.80 -20.53
N ALA A 101 -19.58 -25.16 -19.85
CA ALA A 101 -19.60 -26.24 -18.88
C ALA A 101 -20.62 -27.33 -19.27
N TYR A 102 -20.28 -28.57 -18.91
CA TYR A 102 -21.20 -29.67 -19.10
C TYR A 102 -22.17 -29.74 -17.91
N GLY A 103 -23.37 -29.19 -18.08
CA GLY A 103 -24.43 -29.29 -17.09
C GLY A 103 -25.29 -28.03 -16.95
N LYS A 104 -26.24 -28.13 -16.04
CA LYS A 104 -27.23 -27.07 -15.77
C LYS A 104 -27.16 -26.68 -14.31
N LEU A 105 -27.29 -25.38 -14.03
CA LEU A 105 -27.55 -24.85 -12.70
C LEU A 105 -29.04 -24.87 -12.39
N ALA A 106 -29.40 -25.26 -11.19
CA ALA A 106 -30.76 -25.34 -10.70
C ALA A 106 -30.98 -24.35 -9.57
N PHE A 107 -32.00 -23.53 -9.71
CA PHE A 107 -32.44 -22.52 -8.74
C PHE A 107 -33.90 -22.78 -8.34
N ALA A 108 -34.29 -22.30 -7.16
CA ALA A 108 -35.67 -22.38 -6.71
C ALA A 108 -36.04 -21.17 -5.83
N ALA A 109 -37.34 -20.87 -5.86
CA ALA A 109 -38.03 -20.02 -4.90
C ALA A 109 -39.32 -20.75 -4.47
N LYS A 110 -39.54 -20.88 -3.17
CA LYS A 110 -40.73 -21.53 -2.61
C LYS A 110 -41.69 -20.49 -2.06
N GLY A 111 -43.01 -20.77 -2.21
CA GLY A 111 -44.05 -19.93 -1.63
C GLY A 111 -44.10 -18.52 -2.24
N VAL A 112 -43.79 -18.40 -3.53
CA VAL A 112 -43.89 -17.10 -4.23
C VAL A 112 -45.36 -16.70 -4.29
N SER A 113 -45.71 -15.56 -3.69
CA SER A 113 -47.07 -15.07 -3.63
C SER A 113 -47.54 -14.60 -5.00
N PHE A 114 -48.78 -14.91 -5.33
CA PHE A 114 -49.40 -14.58 -6.59
C PHE A 114 -50.81 -14.02 -6.34
N ASN A 115 -51.18 -12.97 -7.01
CA ASN A 115 -52.52 -12.43 -6.98
C ASN A 115 -53.18 -12.45 -8.40
N PRO A 116 -54.51 -12.18 -8.52
CA PRO A 116 -55.20 -12.23 -9.80
C PRO A 116 -54.67 -11.26 -10.87
N LYS A 117 -53.81 -10.32 -10.52
CA LYS A 117 -53.22 -9.34 -11.45
C LYS A 117 -51.84 -9.72 -11.97
N GLY A 118 -51.28 -10.84 -11.52
CA GLY A 118 -49.96 -11.33 -11.92
C GLY A 118 -49.09 -11.79 -10.76
N VAL A 119 -47.92 -12.33 -11.04
CA VAL A 119 -46.92 -12.67 -10.03
C VAL A 119 -46.54 -11.41 -9.27
N MET A 120 -46.79 -11.41 -7.97
CA MET A 120 -46.36 -10.31 -7.10
C MET A 120 -44.92 -10.55 -6.66
N PRO A 121 -44.00 -9.66 -6.97
CA PRO A 121 -42.81 -9.55 -6.17
C PRO A 121 -43.24 -9.34 -4.71
N GLY A 122 -42.54 -9.96 -3.75
CA GLY A 122 -42.92 -10.03 -2.34
C GLY A 122 -43.59 -8.78 -1.76
N SER A 123 -44.18 -8.87 -0.61
CA SER A 123 -45.14 -7.92 0.00
C SER A 123 -44.81 -6.41 -0.05
N ASN A 124 -43.62 -6.03 -0.55
CA ASN A 124 -43.15 -4.63 -0.64
C ASN A 124 -42.57 -4.26 -2.03
N GLY A 125 -42.99 -4.93 -3.10
CA GLY A 125 -42.45 -4.64 -4.45
C GLY A 125 -41.06 -5.22 -4.72
N ASN A 126 -40.50 -6.02 -3.79
CA ASN A 126 -39.19 -6.65 -3.97
C ASN A 126 -39.24 -7.77 -5.02
N PRO A 127 -38.20 -7.93 -5.86
CA PRO A 127 -38.13 -8.98 -6.86
C PRO A 127 -38.12 -10.38 -6.23
N ILE A 128 -38.64 -11.35 -6.98
CA ILE A 128 -38.55 -12.78 -6.61
C ILE A 128 -37.08 -13.18 -6.67
N THR A 129 -36.58 -13.76 -5.61
CA THR A 129 -35.20 -14.25 -5.55
C THR A 129 -35.19 -15.78 -5.68
N LEU A 130 -34.73 -16.25 -6.82
CA LEU A 130 -34.46 -17.67 -7.08
C LEU A 130 -33.04 -17.98 -6.57
N LYS A 131 -32.92 -18.77 -5.52
CA LYS A 131 -31.63 -19.17 -4.93
C LYS A 131 -31.14 -20.48 -5.51
N LEU A 132 -29.82 -20.61 -5.66
CA LEU A 132 -29.20 -21.85 -6.09
C LEU A 132 -29.52 -22.99 -5.11
N ILE A 133 -29.90 -24.14 -5.64
CA ILE A 133 -30.30 -25.31 -4.85
C ILE A 133 -29.03 -26.05 -4.36
N GLY A 134 -28.52 -25.69 -3.19
CA GLY A 134 -27.32 -26.27 -2.60
C GLY A 134 -26.07 -26.11 -3.47
N ASN A 135 -24.96 -26.66 -3.01
CA ASN A 135 -23.70 -26.62 -3.79
C ASN A 135 -23.86 -27.43 -5.09
N GLN A 136 -23.51 -26.84 -6.22
CA GLN A 136 -23.56 -27.50 -7.52
C GLN A 136 -22.18 -27.49 -8.17
N ARG A 137 -21.77 -28.65 -8.70
CA ARG A 137 -20.51 -28.81 -9.41
C ARG A 137 -20.78 -29.15 -10.87
N LEU A 138 -20.14 -28.41 -11.76
CA LEU A 138 -20.14 -28.64 -13.19
C LEU A 138 -18.73 -28.91 -13.68
N ASN A 139 -18.59 -29.70 -14.74
CA ASN A 139 -17.29 -29.94 -15.36
C ASN A 139 -16.97 -28.80 -16.34
N LEU A 140 -15.71 -28.34 -16.29
CA LEU A 140 -15.13 -27.41 -17.27
C LEU A 140 -14.12 -28.20 -18.12
N GLY A 141 -14.62 -28.88 -19.14
CA GLY A 141 -13.83 -29.83 -19.89
C GLY A 141 -13.51 -31.10 -19.09
N PRO A 142 -12.53 -31.93 -19.53
CA PRO A 142 -12.27 -33.24 -18.95
C PRO A 142 -11.59 -33.23 -17.58
N LYS A 143 -10.88 -32.14 -17.23
CA LYS A 143 -9.98 -32.12 -16.08
C LYS A 143 -10.28 -31.06 -15.02
N ASN A 144 -11.02 -30.03 -15.37
CA ASN A 144 -11.36 -28.93 -14.47
C ASN A 144 -12.82 -28.98 -14.05
N SER A 145 -13.15 -28.30 -12.96
CA SER A 145 -14.54 -28.16 -12.52
C SER A 145 -14.81 -26.80 -11.91
N ILE A 146 -16.07 -26.41 -11.91
CA ILE A 146 -16.57 -25.22 -11.26
C ILE A 146 -17.59 -25.61 -10.19
N VAL A 147 -17.44 -25.04 -9.01
CA VAL A 147 -18.30 -25.31 -7.85
C VAL A 147 -19.02 -24.04 -7.46
N PHE A 148 -20.32 -24.03 -7.58
CA PHE A 148 -21.21 -22.95 -7.17
C PHE A 148 -21.67 -23.19 -5.74
N LYS A 149 -21.64 -22.17 -4.90
CA LYS A 149 -21.97 -22.26 -3.46
C LYS A 149 -23.48 -22.10 -3.25
N GLY A 150 -24.06 -23.02 -2.50
CA GLY A 150 -25.49 -22.98 -2.14
C GLY A 150 -25.77 -22.25 -0.81
N ASP A 151 -24.93 -21.28 -0.46
CA ASP A 151 -24.99 -20.49 0.77
C ASP A 151 -25.91 -19.24 0.68
N GLY A 152 -26.58 -19.10 -0.46
CA GLY A 152 -27.46 -17.96 -0.76
C GLY A 152 -26.74 -16.82 -1.50
N SER A 153 -25.43 -16.90 -1.72
CA SER A 153 -24.69 -15.92 -2.54
C SER A 153 -25.04 -16.02 -4.02
N ASN A 154 -25.44 -17.21 -4.47
CA ASN A 154 -25.87 -17.46 -5.85
C ASN A 154 -27.38 -17.30 -5.97
N TYR A 155 -27.82 -16.27 -6.69
CA TYR A 155 -29.25 -16.00 -6.89
C TYR A 155 -29.51 -15.27 -8.21
N ILE A 156 -30.75 -15.37 -8.64
CA ILE A 156 -31.30 -14.61 -9.77
C ILE A 156 -32.54 -13.90 -9.26
N GLN A 157 -32.69 -12.61 -9.58
CA GLN A 157 -33.82 -11.80 -9.21
C GLN A 157 -34.70 -11.52 -10.42
N TRP A 158 -35.99 -11.67 -10.19
CA TRP A 158 -37.03 -11.51 -11.20
C TRP A 158 -38.12 -10.57 -10.68
N GLY A 159 -38.33 -9.49 -11.37
CA GLY A 159 -39.34 -8.49 -11.03
C GLY A 159 -40.53 -8.54 -11.97
N CYS A 160 -41.43 -7.55 -11.84
CA CYS A 160 -42.62 -7.43 -12.67
C CYS A 160 -42.33 -7.29 -14.18
N ASN A 161 -41.18 -6.73 -14.52
CA ASN A 161 -40.71 -6.52 -15.89
C ASN A 161 -39.80 -7.66 -16.41
N GLY A 162 -39.66 -8.75 -15.67
CA GLY A 162 -38.82 -9.88 -16.01
C GLY A 162 -37.51 -9.92 -15.20
N TYR A 163 -36.42 -10.34 -15.84
CA TYR A 163 -35.10 -10.43 -15.24
C TYR A 163 -34.61 -9.05 -14.79
N GLU A 164 -34.10 -8.98 -13.56
CA GLU A 164 -33.52 -7.75 -13.01
C GLU A 164 -32.00 -7.87 -12.80
N ARG A 165 -31.57 -8.92 -12.13
CA ARG A 165 -30.14 -9.16 -11.88
C ARG A 165 -29.85 -10.59 -11.44
N ALA A 166 -28.59 -11.00 -11.58
CA ALA A 166 -28.08 -12.22 -10.99
C ALA A 166 -26.74 -11.94 -10.28
N ASN A 167 -26.48 -12.67 -9.21
CA ASN A 167 -25.18 -12.77 -8.57
C ASN A 167 -24.73 -14.22 -8.59
N ILE A 168 -23.58 -14.48 -9.19
CA ILE A 168 -23.03 -15.82 -9.35
C ILE A 168 -21.63 -15.85 -8.76
N CYS A 169 -21.45 -16.65 -7.72
CA CYS A 169 -20.18 -16.89 -7.05
C CYS A 169 -19.80 -18.35 -7.18
N ALA A 170 -18.60 -18.61 -7.66
CA ALA A 170 -18.12 -19.97 -7.84
C ALA A 170 -16.61 -20.09 -7.61
N ASP A 171 -16.16 -21.32 -7.32
CA ASP A 171 -14.76 -21.69 -7.28
C ASP A 171 -14.44 -22.55 -8.51
N ILE A 172 -13.52 -22.10 -9.35
CA ILE A 172 -12.91 -22.97 -10.37
C ILE A 172 -11.83 -23.81 -9.67
N LEU A 173 -11.90 -25.10 -9.85
CA LEU A 173 -10.95 -26.07 -9.37
C LEU A 173 -10.15 -26.57 -10.57
N PHE A 174 -8.87 -26.21 -10.63
CA PHE A 174 -7.99 -26.63 -11.71
C PHE A 174 -7.44 -28.02 -11.47
N SER A 175 -7.19 -28.75 -12.55
CA SER A 175 -6.49 -30.04 -12.48
C SER A 175 -5.04 -29.83 -12.08
N GLN A 176 -4.57 -30.62 -11.11
CA GLN A 176 -3.15 -30.63 -10.70
C GLN A 176 -2.20 -31.09 -11.82
N GLU A 177 -2.73 -31.72 -12.84
CA GLU A 177 -1.96 -32.09 -14.04
C GLU A 177 -1.66 -30.89 -14.95
N LEU A 178 -2.37 -29.77 -14.78
CA LEU A 178 -2.18 -28.53 -15.55
C LEU A 178 -1.44 -27.49 -14.72
N ILE A 179 -1.97 -27.21 -13.53
CA ILE A 179 -1.40 -26.25 -12.59
C ILE A 179 -1.58 -26.76 -11.16
N HIS A 180 -0.61 -26.49 -10.31
CA HIS A 180 -0.65 -26.86 -8.89
C HIS A 180 -0.14 -25.70 -8.01
N LYS A 181 -0.44 -25.73 -6.71
CA LYS A 181 0.12 -24.76 -5.77
C LYS A 181 1.62 -24.97 -5.62
N PRO A 182 2.40 -23.93 -5.31
CA PRO A 182 3.77 -24.12 -4.86
C PRO A 182 3.80 -25.12 -3.68
N GLY A 183 4.63 -26.16 -3.79
CA GLY A 183 4.65 -27.24 -2.80
C GLY A 183 3.56 -28.31 -2.94
N GLY A 184 2.72 -28.23 -3.98
CA GLY A 184 1.67 -29.21 -4.31
C GLY A 184 0.29 -28.81 -3.81
N GLY A 185 -0.74 -29.45 -4.37
CA GLY A 185 -2.14 -29.19 -4.05
C GLY A 185 -2.92 -28.51 -5.16
N GLN A 186 -4.24 -28.53 -5.03
CA GLN A 186 -5.16 -28.02 -6.04
C GLN A 186 -5.25 -26.49 -6.00
N VAL A 187 -5.10 -25.85 -7.15
CA VAL A 187 -5.32 -24.42 -7.35
C VAL A 187 -6.80 -24.12 -7.47
N LYS A 188 -7.24 -23.06 -6.81
CA LYS A 188 -8.59 -22.52 -6.89
C LYS A 188 -8.56 -21.08 -7.41
N ALA A 189 -9.50 -20.76 -8.29
CA ALA A 189 -9.84 -19.38 -8.63
C ALA A 189 -11.26 -19.10 -8.15
N ASN A 190 -11.43 -18.04 -7.37
CA ASN A 190 -12.73 -17.54 -6.99
C ASN A 190 -13.28 -16.67 -8.12
N ILE A 191 -14.52 -16.90 -8.52
CA ILE A 191 -15.23 -16.10 -9.52
C ILE A 191 -16.42 -15.45 -8.85
N GLN A 192 -16.59 -14.16 -9.10
CA GLN A 192 -17.82 -13.45 -8.81
C GLN A 192 -18.30 -12.74 -10.08
N VAL A 193 -19.53 -13.03 -10.48
CA VAL A 193 -20.17 -12.43 -11.65
C VAL A 193 -21.43 -11.73 -11.18
N ASN A 194 -21.52 -10.44 -11.43
CA ASN A 194 -22.73 -9.67 -11.21
C ASN A 194 -23.31 -9.29 -12.58
N VAL A 195 -24.54 -9.65 -12.83
CA VAL A 195 -25.20 -9.44 -14.12
C VAL A 195 -26.47 -8.64 -13.88
N ALA A 196 -26.41 -7.33 -14.12
CA ALA A 196 -27.61 -6.48 -14.15
C ALA A 196 -28.28 -6.50 -15.54
N ASP A 197 -27.45 -6.56 -16.57
CA ASP A 197 -27.81 -6.76 -17.97
C ASP A 197 -26.73 -7.63 -18.61
N ILE A 198 -27.07 -8.46 -19.57
CA ILE A 198 -26.08 -9.35 -20.23
C ILE A 198 -25.05 -8.57 -21.02
N SER A 199 -25.40 -7.41 -21.53
CA SER A 199 -24.45 -6.47 -22.14
C SER A 199 -23.52 -5.82 -21.12
N LYS A 200 -23.82 -5.89 -19.83
CA LYS A 200 -23.16 -5.20 -18.71
C LYS A 200 -22.62 -6.19 -17.67
N ILE A 201 -21.95 -7.22 -18.14
CA ILE A 201 -21.36 -8.24 -17.27
C ILE A 201 -20.09 -7.69 -16.60
N MET A 202 -20.06 -7.81 -15.29
CA MET A 202 -18.88 -7.57 -14.47
C MET A 202 -18.37 -8.90 -13.90
N PHE A 203 -17.13 -9.24 -14.20
CA PHE A 203 -16.49 -10.46 -13.75
C PHE A 203 -15.26 -10.13 -12.90
N GLN A 204 -15.19 -10.69 -11.71
CA GLN A 204 -14.04 -10.55 -10.82
C GLN A 204 -13.53 -11.91 -10.38
N THR A 205 -12.21 -12.09 -10.37
CA THR A 205 -11.57 -13.31 -9.91
C THR A 205 -10.26 -13.03 -9.18
N SER A 206 -9.91 -13.91 -8.23
CA SER A 206 -8.59 -14.03 -7.65
C SER A 206 -8.19 -15.49 -7.61
N MET A 207 -6.89 -15.78 -7.69
CA MET A 207 -6.36 -17.15 -7.72
C MET A 207 -5.34 -17.36 -6.60
N ASP A 208 -5.27 -18.60 -6.11
CA ASP A 208 -4.11 -19.04 -5.33
C ASP A 208 -2.84 -18.91 -6.19
N PRO A 209 -1.67 -18.61 -5.60
CA PRO A 209 -0.40 -18.74 -6.31
C PRO A 209 -0.24 -20.13 -6.91
N PHE A 210 0.28 -20.22 -8.11
CA PHE A 210 0.36 -21.48 -8.83
C PHE A 210 1.63 -21.63 -9.67
N VAL A 211 1.91 -22.87 -10.00
CA VAL A 211 2.98 -23.32 -10.88
C VAL A 211 2.33 -24.04 -12.05
N VAL A 212 2.81 -23.79 -13.24
CA VAL A 212 2.35 -24.47 -14.46
C VAL A 212 3.23 -25.69 -14.72
N LYS A 213 2.63 -26.83 -14.99
CA LYS A 213 3.36 -28.04 -15.33
C LYS A 213 4.30 -27.82 -16.52
N GLY A 214 5.58 -28.15 -16.33
CA GLY A 214 6.65 -27.88 -17.30
C GLY A 214 7.33 -26.52 -17.10
N LEU A 215 6.82 -25.70 -16.19
CA LEU A 215 7.41 -24.46 -15.71
C LEU A 215 7.49 -24.49 -14.18
N ASP A 216 7.93 -25.61 -13.62
CA ASP A 216 7.83 -25.93 -12.19
C ASP A 216 8.61 -24.98 -11.28
N ASP A 217 9.59 -24.27 -11.83
CA ASP A 217 10.41 -23.29 -11.13
C ASP A 217 9.79 -21.88 -11.13
N PHE A 218 8.71 -21.64 -11.91
CA PHE A 218 8.05 -20.33 -12.01
C PHE A 218 6.77 -20.30 -11.18
N GLU A 219 6.68 -19.39 -10.20
CA GLU A 219 5.47 -19.17 -9.42
C GLU A 219 4.70 -17.96 -9.98
N PHE A 220 3.48 -18.21 -10.42
CA PHE A 220 2.57 -17.20 -10.93
C PHE A 220 1.63 -16.73 -9.83
N ARG A 221 1.40 -15.43 -9.75
CA ARG A 221 0.48 -14.77 -8.82
C ARG A 221 -0.47 -13.86 -9.57
N VAL A 222 -1.77 -14.06 -9.35
CA VAL A 222 -2.85 -13.27 -9.94
C VAL A 222 -3.75 -12.82 -8.81
N ASN A 223 -3.85 -11.52 -8.61
CA ASN A 223 -4.72 -10.96 -7.58
C ASN A 223 -5.68 -9.95 -8.21
N GLN A 224 -6.95 -10.10 -7.89
CA GLN A 224 -8.05 -9.22 -8.31
C GLN A 224 -8.01 -8.89 -9.81
N LEU A 225 -8.32 -9.90 -10.61
CA LEU A 225 -8.51 -9.73 -12.04
C LEU A 225 -9.98 -9.43 -12.30
N VAL A 226 -10.27 -8.38 -13.04
CA VAL A 226 -11.62 -7.93 -13.34
C VAL A 226 -11.77 -7.67 -14.83
N VAL A 227 -12.88 -8.12 -15.38
CA VAL A 227 -13.37 -7.72 -16.69
C VAL A 227 -14.67 -6.98 -16.50
N ASP A 228 -14.70 -5.72 -16.86
CA ASP A 228 -15.87 -4.86 -16.75
C ASP A 228 -16.40 -4.49 -18.14
N ARG A 229 -17.64 -4.81 -18.37
CA ARG A 229 -18.44 -4.38 -19.53
C ARG A 229 -19.63 -3.52 -19.12
N ASN A 230 -19.66 -3.10 -17.85
CA ASN A 230 -20.76 -2.30 -17.32
C ASN A 230 -20.40 -0.82 -17.40
N ASP A 231 -21.05 -0.12 -18.32
CA ASP A 231 -20.87 1.32 -18.55
C ASP A 231 -21.63 2.23 -17.54
N SER A 232 -22.11 1.68 -16.46
CA SER A 232 -22.94 2.42 -15.50
C SER A 232 -22.43 2.34 -14.06
N ILE A 233 -21.72 1.28 -13.72
CA ILE A 233 -21.21 1.01 -12.36
C ILE A 233 -19.85 0.32 -12.48
N ASN A 234 -18.83 0.88 -11.86
CA ASN A 234 -17.54 0.23 -11.78
C ASN A 234 -17.52 -0.91 -10.76
N PRO A 235 -16.67 -1.93 -10.94
CA PRO A 235 -16.51 -3.01 -9.98
C PRO A 235 -16.09 -2.52 -8.59
N PRO A 236 -16.62 -3.09 -7.52
CA PRO A 236 -16.23 -2.72 -6.17
C PRO A 236 -14.75 -3.03 -5.92
N GLY A 237 -14.06 -2.12 -5.24
CA GLY A 237 -12.66 -2.29 -4.87
C GLY A 237 -11.64 -1.95 -5.94
N ILE A 238 -12.04 -1.37 -7.07
CA ILE A 238 -11.15 -0.76 -8.05
C ILE A 238 -11.07 0.75 -7.81
N THR A 239 -9.84 1.27 -7.79
CA THR A 239 -9.59 2.71 -7.82
C THR A 239 -8.86 3.03 -9.12
N LEU A 240 -9.54 3.69 -10.03
CA LEU A 240 -8.93 4.12 -11.29
C LEU A 240 -8.08 5.37 -11.05
N PRO A 241 -6.89 5.49 -11.68
CA PRO A 241 -6.10 6.72 -11.68
C PRO A 241 -6.87 7.89 -12.30
N ALA A 242 -6.56 9.10 -11.89
CA ALA A 242 -7.21 10.30 -12.43
C ALA A 242 -7.03 10.45 -13.96
N SER A 243 -5.89 10.04 -14.49
CA SER A 243 -5.59 10.00 -15.92
C SER A 243 -6.55 9.11 -16.73
N VAL A 244 -7.03 8.03 -16.12
CA VAL A 244 -8.03 7.13 -16.72
C VAL A 244 -9.45 7.66 -16.46
N GLN A 245 -9.76 8.08 -15.22
CA GLN A 245 -11.10 8.59 -14.88
C GLN A 245 -11.52 9.78 -15.73
N ASN A 246 -10.61 10.69 -16.02
CA ASN A 246 -10.88 11.91 -16.79
C ASN A 246 -11.22 11.65 -18.26
N LEU A 247 -10.97 10.45 -18.77
CA LEU A 247 -11.31 10.07 -20.15
C LEU A 247 -12.78 9.64 -20.29
N TYR A 248 -13.48 9.40 -19.17
CA TYR A 248 -14.86 8.94 -19.15
C TYR A 248 -15.81 10.05 -18.67
N PRO A 249 -16.97 10.23 -19.31
CA PRO A 249 -17.90 11.32 -18.99
C PRO A 249 -18.46 11.29 -17.56
N LEU A 250 -18.58 10.10 -16.98
CA LEU A 250 -19.09 9.86 -15.64
C LEU A 250 -18.18 8.85 -14.91
N PRO A 251 -18.02 8.95 -13.58
CA PRO A 251 -17.15 8.05 -12.82
C PRO A 251 -17.43 6.55 -12.95
N GLY A 252 -18.63 6.14 -13.34
CA GLY A 252 -19.02 4.73 -13.48
C GLY A 252 -18.98 4.18 -14.91
N ASN A 253 -18.56 4.98 -15.88
CA ASN A 253 -18.63 4.59 -17.30
C ASN A 253 -17.40 3.84 -17.81
N TRP A 254 -16.41 3.60 -16.97
CA TRP A 254 -15.23 2.85 -17.38
C TRP A 254 -15.62 1.41 -17.72
N THR A 255 -15.08 0.92 -18.81
CA THR A 255 -15.17 -0.49 -19.23
C THR A 255 -13.78 -0.96 -19.63
N GLY A 256 -13.42 -2.18 -19.30
CA GLY A 256 -12.12 -2.69 -19.63
C GLY A 256 -11.71 -3.91 -18.81
N PHE A 257 -10.41 -4.11 -18.79
CA PHE A 257 -9.72 -5.14 -18.01
C PHE A 257 -8.88 -4.48 -16.93
N TYR A 258 -9.01 -4.94 -15.69
CA TYR A 258 -8.19 -4.51 -14.57
C TYR A 258 -7.55 -5.71 -13.88
N ALA A 259 -6.29 -5.58 -13.51
CA ALA A 259 -5.63 -6.52 -12.62
C ALA A 259 -4.83 -5.77 -11.57
N HIS A 260 -5.17 -5.98 -10.29
CA HIS A 260 -4.44 -5.35 -9.20
C HIS A 260 -2.98 -5.81 -9.13
N ASN A 261 -2.73 -7.10 -9.34
CA ASN A 261 -1.37 -7.64 -9.40
C ASN A 261 -1.31 -8.86 -10.33
N LEU A 262 -0.43 -8.78 -11.30
CA LEU A 262 0.00 -9.92 -12.11
C LEU A 262 1.51 -10.02 -11.99
N SER A 263 2.03 -11.09 -11.37
CA SER A 263 3.46 -11.24 -11.18
C SER A 263 3.93 -12.68 -11.34
N VAL A 264 5.21 -12.81 -11.67
CA VAL A 264 5.90 -14.09 -11.81
C VAL A 264 7.18 -14.02 -10.99
N LYS A 265 7.32 -14.94 -10.04
CA LYS A 265 8.56 -15.19 -9.34
C LYS A 265 9.46 -16.04 -10.23
N LEU A 266 10.66 -15.56 -10.49
CA LEU A 266 11.61 -16.25 -11.33
C LEU A 266 12.35 -17.37 -10.57
N PRO A 267 12.75 -18.45 -11.24
CA PRO A 267 13.54 -19.51 -10.64
C PRO A 267 14.93 -19.01 -10.23
N PRO A 268 15.56 -19.64 -9.21
CA PRO A 268 16.89 -19.26 -8.73
C PRO A 268 17.97 -19.21 -9.81
N LYS A 269 17.85 -20.02 -10.86
CA LYS A 269 18.78 -20.03 -12.00
C LYS A 269 18.73 -18.77 -12.85
N LEU A 270 17.59 -18.07 -12.86
CA LEU A 270 17.38 -16.80 -13.57
C LEU A 270 17.46 -15.60 -12.62
N SER A 271 17.44 -15.83 -11.31
CA SER A 271 17.65 -14.82 -10.29
C SER A 271 19.15 -14.67 -10.06
N ARG A 272 19.68 -13.47 -10.24
CA ARG A 272 21.07 -13.13 -9.91
C ARG A 272 21.23 -12.64 -8.47
N SER A 273 20.12 -12.46 -7.74
CA SER A 273 20.16 -12.00 -6.36
C SER A 273 19.99 -13.18 -5.39
N SER A 274 20.54 -13.07 -4.18
CA SER A 274 20.28 -14.01 -3.11
C SER A 274 18.83 -13.97 -2.60
N GLY A 275 18.02 -13.04 -3.13
CA GLY A 275 16.60 -12.88 -2.83
C GLY A 275 15.70 -13.41 -3.96
N GLU A 276 14.40 -13.21 -3.78
CA GLU A 276 13.41 -13.55 -4.79
C GLU A 276 13.36 -12.48 -5.89
N THR A 277 13.61 -12.88 -7.13
CA THR A 277 13.39 -11.99 -8.28
C THR A 277 11.98 -12.17 -8.77
N MET A 278 11.24 -11.06 -8.84
CA MET A 278 9.87 -11.00 -9.34
C MET A 278 9.78 -9.99 -10.47
N VAL A 279 8.99 -10.30 -11.47
CA VAL A 279 8.58 -9.38 -12.53
C VAL A 279 7.06 -9.36 -12.61
N GLY A 280 6.49 -8.21 -12.90
CA GLY A 280 5.03 -8.12 -12.94
C GLY A 280 4.53 -6.73 -13.27
N VAL A 281 3.23 -6.55 -13.04
CA VAL A 281 2.53 -5.28 -13.17
C VAL A 281 1.52 -5.15 -12.02
N THR A 282 1.42 -3.96 -11.48
CA THR A 282 0.37 -3.59 -10.53
C THR A 282 -0.56 -2.57 -11.15
N ASP A 283 -1.84 -2.65 -10.74
CA ASP A 283 -2.91 -1.77 -11.19
C ASP A 283 -3.00 -1.67 -12.73
N LEU A 284 -2.82 -2.84 -13.39
CA LEU A 284 -2.93 -2.95 -14.83
C LEU A 284 -4.36 -2.66 -15.27
N ILE A 285 -4.51 -1.66 -16.11
CA ILE A 285 -5.76 -1.30 -16.80
C ILE A 285 -5.52 -1.45 -18.30
N ILE A 286 -6.43 -2.12 -18.98
CA ILE A 286 -6.47 -2.21 -20.44
C ILE A 286 -7.88 -1.85 -20.87
N ASP A 287 -8.01 -0.76 -21.59
CA ASP A 287 -9.27 -0.26 -22.14
C ASP A 287 -9.11 0.27 -23.56
N ASP A 288 -10.13 0.91 -24.09
CA ASP A 288 -10.08 1.47 -25.45
C ASP A 288 -9.07 2.63 -25.60
N ASN A 289 -8.63 3.23 -24.51
CA ASN A 289 -7.65 4.31 -24.49
C ASN A 289 -6.21 3.77 -24.42
N GLY A 290 -6.02 2.51 -24.07
CA GLY A 290 -4.71 1.88 -24.04
C GLY A 290 -4.39 1.10 -22.77
N VAL A 291 -3.11 1.07 -22.44
CA VAL A 291 -2.56 0.36 -21.28
C VAL A 291 -2.09 1.35 -20.24
N THR A 292 -2.53 1.17 -19.01
CA THR A 292 -2.09 1.90 -17.82
C THR A 292 -1.66 0.90 -16.75
N GLY A 293 -0.58 1.17 -16.02
CA GLY A 293 -0.12 0.32 -14.92
C GLY A 293 1.35 0.55 -14.57
N ASP A 294 1.74 0.07 -13.39
CA ASP A 294 3.12 0.08 -12.91
C ASP A 294 3.78 -1.27 -13.19
N PHE A 295 4.62 -1.33 -14.20
CA PHE A 295 5.42 -2.52 -14.56
C PHE A 295 6.66 -2.56 -13.68
N PHE A 296 6.87 -3.64 -12.96
CA PHE A 296 7.97 -3.74 -12.01
C PHE A 296 8.84 -4.98 -12.19
N ALA A 297 10.08 -4.83 -11.76
CA ALA A 297 10.99 -5.94 -11.50
C ALA A 297 11.67 -5.71 -10.14
N THR A 298 11.77 -6.75 -9.31
CA THR A 298 12.40 -6.68 -7.97
C THR A 298 13.46 -7.75 -7.81
N GLY A 299 14.44 -7.50 -6.92
CA GLY A 299 15.53 -8.45 -6.67
C GLY A 299 16.35 -8.76 -7.90
N ILE A 300 16.69 -7.74 -8.71
CA ILE A 300 17.33 -7.94 -10.02
C ILE A 300 18.76 -8.41 -9.85
N PHE A 301 19.55 -7.71 -8.99
CA PHE A 301 20.86 -8.18 -8.54
C PHE A 301 21.27 -7.51 -7.21
N SER A 302 22.11 -8.24 -6.46
CA SER A 302 22.60 -7.82 -5.16
C SER A 302 23.85 -6.95 -5.26
N VAL A 303 24.21 -6.25 -4.17
CA VAL A 303 25.38 -5.36 -4.11
C VAL A 303 26.70 -6.07 -4.42
N GLY A 304 26.78 -7.40 -4.20
CA GLY A 304 27.98 -8.18 -4.52
C GLY A 304 28.11 -8.60 -5.97
N GLU A 305 27.07 -8.42 -6.78
CA GLU A 305 27.01 -8.85 -8.18
C GLU A 305 27.12 -7.69 -9.17
N GLY A 306 26.75 -6.47 -8.71
CA GLY A 306 26.93 -5.25 -9.49
C GLY A 306 28.30 -4.64 -9.24
N ASP A 307 29.04 -4.31 -10.29
CA ASP A 307 30.34 -3.64 -10.24
C ASP A 307 30.32 -2.41 -11.14
N MET A 308 30.68 -1.28 -10.55
CA MET A 308 30.87 0.00 -11.23
C MET A 308 32.25 0.55 -10.84
N ASP A 309 33.30 0.15 -11.52
CA ASP A 309 34.66 0.60 -11.26
C ASP A 309 35.04 0.50 -9.76
N SER A 310 34.93 -0.69 -9.18
CA SER A 310 35.17 -0.99 -7.75
C SER A 310 34.10 -0.50 -6.77
N TRP A 311 32.98 0.03 -7.27
CA TRP A 311 31.82 0.32 -6.44
C TRP A 311 30.80 -0.79 -6.62
N GLY A 312 30.48 -1.50 -5.53
CA GLY A 312 29.37 -2.45 -5.55
C GLY A 312 28.03 -1.72 -5.64
N PHE A 313 27.12 -2.22 -6.46
CA PHE A 313 25.76 -1.69 -6.49
C PHE A 313 24.73 -2.81 -6.63
N SER A 314 23.50 -2.57 -6.17
CA SER A 314 22.35 -3.45 -6.38
C SER A 314 21.28 -2.73 -7.19
N ILE A 315 20.42 -3.50 -7.84
CA ILE A 315 19.11 -3.05 -8.28
C ILE A 315 18.08 -3.88 -7.53
N ASP A 316 17.51 -3.26 -6.48
CA ASP A 316 16.51 -3.91 -5.63
C ASP A 316 15.14 -3.85 -6.31
N SER A 317 14.84 -2.75 -7.02
CA SER A 317 13.59 -2.58 -7.78
C SER A 317 13.74 -1.63 -8.96
N LEU A 318 13.02 -1.95 -10.02
CA LEU A 318 12.76 -1.11 -11.18
C LEU A 318 11.26 -1.06 -11.38
N VAL A 319 10.70 0.14 -11.59
CA VAL A 319 9.28 0.35 -11.91
C VAL A 319 9.18 1.30 -13.09
N LEU A 320 8.31 0.98 -14.03
CA LEU A 320 7.96 1.81 -15.19
C LEU A 320 6.47 2.10 -15.14
N GLY A 321 6.10 3.34 -14.87
CA GLY A 321 4.73 3.82 -14.90
C GLY A 321 4.29 4.13 -16.32
N ILE A 322 3.26 3.46 -16.78
CA ILE A 322 2.65 3.67 -18.09
C ILE A 322 1.23 4.16 -17.88
N GLU A 323 0.84 5.23 -18.54
CA GLU A 323 -0.52 5.75 -18.58
C GLU A 323 -0.97 5.95 -20.03
N ASN A 324 -2.06 5.31 -20.42
CA ASN A 324 -2.65 5.41 -21.75
C ASN A 324 -1.60 5.22 -22.87
N ASN A 325 -0.79 4.15 -22.77
CA ASN A 325 0.32 3.79 -23.64
C ASN A 325 1.53 4.75 -23.59
N HIS A 326 1.57 5.72 -22.69
CA HIS A 326 2.69 6.65 -22.57
C HIS A 326 3.50 6.36 -21.31
N LEU A 327 4.82 6.32 -21.43
CA LEU A 327 5.71 6.26 -20.26
C LEU A 327 5.65 7.60 -19.53
N VAL A 328 5.14 7.59 -18.30
CA VAL A 328 4.99 8.79 -17.46
C VAL A 328 6.07 8.91 -16.41
N ASP A 329 6.50 7.77 -15.86
CA ASP A 329 7.61 7.73 -14.92
C ASP A 329 8.43 6.44 -15.01
N GLY A 330 9.67 6.54 -14.55
CA GLY A 330 10.56 5.40 -14.34
C GLY A 330 11.25 5.56 -12.99
N ARG A 331 11.25 4.52 -12.18
CA ARG A 331 11.82 4.51 -10.82
C ARG A 331 12.78 3.35 -10.67
N LEU A 332 13.94 3.63 -10.12
CA LEU A 332 14.99 2.65 -9.84
C LEU A 332 15.45 2.83 -8.39
N ALA A 333 15.57 1.75 -7.64
CA ALA A 333 16.08 1.78 -6.28
C ALA A 333 17.03 0.62 -6.00
N GLY A 334 17.98 0.89 -5.13
CA GLY A 334 18.97 -0.10 -4.73
C GLY A 334 19.96 0.47 -3.72
N LYS A 335 21.14 -0.16 -3.67
CA LYS A 335 22.24 0.23 -2.80
C LYS A 335 23.49 0.45 -3.61
N ILE A 336 24.30 1.40 -3.19
CA ILE A 336 25.67 1.62 -3.66
C ILE A 336 26.58 1.37 -2.49
N ARG A 337 27.62 0.57 -2.70
CA ARG A 337 28.70 0.35 -1.72
C ARG A 337 29.94 1.07 -2.21
N VAL A 338 30.42 2.01 -1.42
CA VAL A 338 31.54 2.87 -1.77
C VAL A 338 32.79 2.36 -1.08
N GLU A 339 33.67 1.67 -1.83
CA GLU A 339 34.87 1.06 -1.28
C GLU A 339 35.81 2.08 -0.61
N PRO A 340 36.11 3.26 -1.21
CA PRO A 340 36.95 4.27 -0.58
C PRO A 340 36.41 4.81 0.78
N LEU A 341 35.11 4.64 1.05
CA LEU A 341 34.47 5.00 2.31
C LEU A 341 34.32 3.79 3.24
N ASN A 342 35.28 2.88 3.22
CA ASN A 342 35.30 1.67 4.05
C ASN A 342 34.02 0.81 3.83
N ASN A 343 33.64 0.62 2.58
CA ASN A 343 32.46 -0.13 2.14
C ASN A 343 31.13 0.45 2.70
N ALA A 344 31.06 1.75 2.91
CA ALA A 344 29.81 2.41 3.30
C ALA A 344 28.70 2.14 2.28
N GLU A 345 27.54 1.71 2.75
CA GLU A 345 26.37 1.48 1.93
C GLU A 345 25.42 2.68 1.94
N PHE A 346 25.07 3.16 0.76
CA PHE A 346 24.07 4.19 0.53
C PHE A 346 22.87 3.58 -0.14
N LYS A 347 21.67 3.80 0.37
CA LYS A 347 20.44 3.51 -0.37
C LYS A 347 20.23 4.61 -1.39
N TYR A 348 20.03 4.23 -2.64
CA TYR A 348 19.71 5.19 -3.69
C TYR A 348 18.31 4.97 -4.26
N ARG A 349 17.75 6.06 -4.76
CA ARG A 349 16.58 6.09 -5.63
C ARG A 349 16.89 6.99 -6.81
N ALA A 350 16.57 6.51 -7.99
CA ALA A 350 16.63 7.31 -9.21
C ALA A 350 15.25 7.30 -9.87
N GLY A 351 14.87 8.40 -10.45
CA GLY A 351 13.58 8.52 -11.13
C GLY A 351 13.66 9.44 -12.35
N VAL A 352 12.78 9.17 -13.30
CA VAL A 352 12.49 10.03 -14.45
C VAL A 352 11.00 10.21 -14.49
N TYR A 353 10.52 11.44 -14.40
CA TYR A 353 9.09 11.73 -14.38
C TYR A 353 8.78 13.10 -15.00
N LYS A 354 7.51 13.30 -15.33
CA LYS A 354 6.94 14.60 -15.71
C LYS A 354 5.97 15.07 -14.64
N GLN A 355 5.94 16.37 -14.36
CA GLN A 355 4.94 16.95 -13.46
C GLN A 355 3.55 17.03 -14.10
N ASN A 356 3.48 17.13 -15.41
CA ASN A 356 2.29 17.08 -16.26
C ASN A 356 2.72 16.75 -17.70
N GLU A 357 1.77 16.49 -18.60
CA GLU A 357 2.04 16.09 -19.97
C GLU A 357 2.95 17.05 -20.75
N ASN A 358 2.81 18.35 -20.51
CA ASN A 358 3.58 19.41 -21.19
C ASN A 358 4.85 19.81 -20.43
N ALA A 359 5.09 19.26 -19.25
CA ALA A 359 6.27 19.56 -18.45
C ALA A 359 7.52 18.87 -19.02
N PRO A 360 8.69 19.47 -18.83
CA PRO A 360 9.95 18.81 -19.18
C PRO A 360 10.17 17.56 -18.31
N LEU A 361 10.92 16.61 -18.85
CA LEU A 361 11.41 15.47 -18.08
C LEU A 361 12.30 15.94 -16.94
N ILE A 362 12.02 15.43 -15.77
CA ILE A 362 12.82 15.62 -14.55
C ILE A 362 13.54 14.30 -14.28
N TYR A 363 14.86 14.37 -14.20
CA TYR A 363 15.67 13.27 -13.68
C TYR A 363 16.02 13.58 -12.25
N ASP A 364 15.70 12.67 -11.35
CA ASP A 364 15.90 12.81 -9.91
C ASP A 364 16.74 11.64 -9.39
N PHE A 365 17.78 11.95 -8.63
CA PHE A 365 18.62 10.94 -8.00
C PHE A 365 18.85 11.33 -6.55
N THR A 366 18.60 10.40 -5.64
CA THR A 366 18.86 10.57 -4.22
C THR A 366 19.63 9.37 -3.67
N ALA A 367 20.74 9.62 -3.00
CA ALA A 367 21.47 8.62 -2.23
C ALA A 367 21.51 9.03 -0.77
N LYS A 368 21.25 8.08 0.15
CA LYS A 368 21.20 8.32 1.60
C LYS A 368 22.02 7.28 2.37
N THR A 369 22.74 7.74 3.41
CA THR A 369 23.36 6.84 4.38
C THR A 369 22.30 6.18 5.27
N THR A 370 22.49 4.90 5.61
CA THR A 370 21.57 4.11 6.44
C THR A 370 22.09 3.84 7.84
N ALA A 371 23.38 4.00 8.06
CA ALA A 371 24.05 3.75 9.32
C ALA A 371 25.13 4.80 9.60
N ASN A 372 25.82 4.69 10.74
CA ASN A 372 27.01 5.47 11.02
C ASN A 372 28.20 4.89 10.26
N TYR A 373 28.94 5.74 9.55
CA TYR A 373 30.16 5.37 8.84
C TYR A 373 31.34 6.20 9.36
N ASN A 374 32.46 5.54 9.66
CA ASN A 374 33.70 6.18 10.08
C ASN A 374 34.69 6.11 8.94
N TYR A 375 35.26 7.23 8.56
CA TYR A 375 36.25 7.35 7.52
C TYR A 375 37.49 8.06 8.06
N GLN A 376 38.65 7.42 7.93
CA GLN A 376 39.94 8.00 8.34
C GLN A 376 40.44 8.90 7.21
N LEU A 377 40.53 10.19 7.47
CA LEU A 377 41.10 11.14 6.53
C LEU A 377 42.63 11.08 6.65
N PRO A 378 43.40 10.81 5.56
CA PRO A 378 44.83 10.76 5.58
C PRO A 378 45.47 12.08 6.03
N MET A 379 44.79 13.20 5.70
CA MET A 379 45.22 14.54 6.08
C MET A 379 44.81 14.82 7.54
N PHE A 380 45.74 15.33 8.33
CA PHE A 380 45.52 15.80 9.71
C PHE A 380 45.13 14.72 10.73
N SER A 381 45.34 13.44 10.45
CA SER A 381 44.94 12.35 11.37
C SER A 381 43.48 12.51 11.86
N SER A 382 42.57 12.83 10.97
CA SER A 382 41.16 13.12 11.31
C SER A 382 40.28 11.93 11.01
N THR A 383 39.22 11.77 11.79
CA THR A 383 38.15 10.80 11.56
C THR A 383 36.85 11.52 11.20
N LEU A 384 36.34 11.29 9.99
CA LEU A 384 35.01 11.73 9.58
C LEU A 384 34.00 10.64 9.93
N LYS A 385 33.05 10.97 10.77
CA LYS A 385 31.91 10.12 11.07
C LYS A 385 30.65 10.70 10.43
N LEU A 386 30.10 9.98 9.46
CA LEU A 386 28.80 10.29 8.88
C LEU A 386 27.71 9.59 9.66
N ALA A 387 26.69 10.32 10.06
CA ALA A 387 25.48 9.80 10.71
C ALA A 387 24.48 9.29 9.66
N PRO A 388 23.44 8.54 10.06
CA PRO A 388 22.30 8.24 9.19
C PRO A 388 21.67 9.51 8.61
N ASN A 389 21.05 9.38 7.42
CA ASN A 389 20.39 10.48 6.71
C ASN A 389 21.32 11.59 6.16
N CYS A 390 22.62 11.33 6.02
CA CYS A 390 23.37 12.11 5.03
C CYS A 390 22.79 11.81 3.64
N MET A 391 22.57 12.85 2.85
CA MET A 391 21.88 12.73 1.57
C MET A 391 22.64 13.47 0.48
N ILE A 392 22.74 12.84 -0.65
CA ILE A 392 23.08 13.49 -1.93
C ILE A 392 21.82 13.45 -2.77
N HIS A 393 21.33 14.61 -3.15
CA HIS A 393 20.18 14.74 -4.05
C HIS A 393 20.63 15.50 -5.31
N VAL A 394 20.27 14.95 -6.45
CA VAL A 394 20.61 15.55 -7.76
C VAL A 394 19.36 15.60 -8.60
N GLN A 395 19.02 16.77 -9.07
CA GLN A 395 17.93 16.96 -10.00
C GLN A 395 18.42 17.57 -11.31
N VAL A 396 17.97 17.02 -12.44
CA VAL A 396 18.25 17.58 -13.75
C VAL A 396 16.94 17.94 -14.44
N VAL A 397 16.76 19.21 -14.73
CA VAL A 397 15.60 19.75 -15.44
C VAL A 397 16.08 20.60 -16.60
N ASN A 398 15.61 20.33 -17.81
CA ASN A 398 16.06 21.01 -19.02
C ASN A 398 17.60 21.05 -19.20
N GLY A 399 18.26 19.94 -18.89
CA GLY A 399 19.72 19.86 -18.94
C GLY A 399 20.46 20.61 -17.82
N LYS A 400 19.73 21.25 -16.90
CA LYS A 400 20.32 21.97 -15.78
C LYS A 400 20.47 21.05 -14.58
N PHE A 401 21.71 20.75 -14.25
CA PHE A 401 22.13 19.96 -13.10
C PHE A 401 22.07 20.78 -11.81
N THR A 402 21.35 20.29 -10.81
CA THR A 402 21.19 20.96 -9.51
C THR A 402 21.45 19.95 -8.40
N PRO A 403 22.70 19.76 -7.96
CA PRO A 403 23.00 18.91 -6.82
C PRO A 403 22.81 19.66 -5.50
N ASP A 404 22.39 18.91 -4.52
CA ASP A 404 22.14 19.32 -3.14
C ASP A 404 22.63 18.23 -2.20
N ILE A 405 23.39 18.61 -1.18
CA ILE A 405 23.99 17.69 -0.24
C ILE A 405 23.56 18.08 1.17
N THR A 406 23.06 17.12 1.92
CA THR A 406 22.78 17.26 3.37
C THR A 406 23.73 16.36 4.15
N LEU A 407 24.51 16.93 5.06
CA LEU A 407 25.43 16.19 5.89
C LEU A 407 25.01 16.22 7.36
N ASN A 408 25.16 15.05 8.01
CA ASN A 408 25.01 14.86 9.45
C ASN A 408 26.20 14.05 9.95
N GLY A 409 26.79 14.47 11.06
CA GLY A 409 27.93 13.73 11.61
C GLY A 409 28.93 14.60 12.36
N ASN A 410 30.16 14.14 12.41
CA ASN A 410 31.25 14.91 13.01
C ASN A 410 32.57 14.58 12.33
N LEU A 411 33.49 15.54 12.40
CA LEU A 411 34.88 15.42 12.06
C LEU A 411 35.68 15.55 13.36
N THR A 412 36.35 14.48 13.74
CA THR A 412 37.22 14.46 14.93
C THR A 412 38.66 14.59 14.49
N TYR A 413 39.37 15.50 15.11
CA TYR A 413 40.79 15.76 14.88
C TYR A 413 41.64 15.10 15.98
N ASN A 414 42.53 14.18 15.62
CA ASN A 414 43.29 13.37 16.56
C ASN A 414 44.66 14.01 16.95
N GLY A 415 44.83 15.29 16.70
CA GLY A 415 46.07 16.02 17.05
C GLY A 415 46.18 16.26 18.56
N ALA A 416 47.31 15.90 19.16
CA ALA A 416 47.56 15.80 20.60
C ALA A 416 47.43 17.09 21.45
N LYS A 417 47.00 18.23 20.87
CA LYS A 417 46.93 19.53 21.61
C LYS A 417 45.72 20.40 21.23
N ALA A 418 44.79 19.90 20.45
CA ALA A 418 43.63 20.73 20.07
C ALA A 418 42.57 20.66 21.18
N ARG A 419 42.33 21.79 21.87
CA ARG A 419 41.31 21.90 22.93
C ARG A 419 39.88 21.78 22.41
N LEU A 420 39.62 22.09 21.13
CA LEU A 420 38.39 21.89 20.40
C LEU A 420 38.71 20.98 19.22
N ASN A 421 38.50 19.68 19.39
CA ASN A 421 38.96 18.66 18.46
C ASN A 421 37.84 17.98 17.66
N LYS A 422 36.59 18.36 17.90
CA LYS A 422 35.44 17.76 17.26
C LYS A 422 34.55 18.82 16.64
N LEU A 423 34.41 18.79 15.32
CA LEU A 423 33.47 19.57 14.56
C LEU A 423 32.23 18.70 14.28
N THR A 424 31.14 18.99 14.94
CA THR A 424 29.84 18.33 14.69
C THR A 424 29.02 19.16 13.71
N PHE A 425 28.38 18.52 12.74
CA PHE A 425 27.49 19.15 11.78
C PHE A 425 26.15 18.40 11.73
N GLN A 426 25.07 19.20 11.66
CA GLN A 426 23.71 18.68 11.64
C GLN A 426 22.91 19.40 10.56
N SER A 427 22.31 18.64 9.65
CA SER A 427 21.53 19.15 8.51
C SER A 427 22.29 20.23 7.73
N LEU A 428 23.60 20.05 7.57
CA LEU A 428 24.45 20.97 6.83
C LEU A 428 24.15 20.85 5.35
N ASN A 429 23.49 21.88 4.80
CA ASN A 429 23.04 21.89 3.42
C ASN A 429 24.04 22.62 2.53
N ILE A 430 24.53 21.92 1.52
CA ILE A 430 25.56 22.40 0.58
C ILE A 430 25.02 22.30 -0.84
N GLY A 431 25.02 23.41 -1.55
CA GLY A 431 24.58 23.49 -2.95
C GLY A 431 25.66 24.06 -3.86
N THR A 432 25.41 24.05 -5.15
CA THR A 432 26.32 24.56 -6.19
C THR A 432 26.16 26.03 -6.52
N LYS A 433 25.15 26.70 -5.96
CA LYS A 433 24.92 28.13 -6.11
C LYS A 433 25.25 28.85 -4.82
N ALA A 434 25.76 30.09 -4.95
CA ALA A 434 25.93 30.92 -3.78
C ALA A 434 24.57 31.31 -3.14
N PRO A 435 24.47 31.21 -1.79
CA PRO A 435 25.53 30.79 -0.87
C PRO A 435 25.68 29.28 -0.91
N TYR A 436 26.88 28.78 -1.13
CA TYR A 436 27.16 27.34 -1.27
C TYR A 436 26.76 26.52 -0.04
N ILE A 437 26.79 27.13 1.16
CA ILE A 437 26.25 26.55 2.38
C ILE A 437 25.06 27.43 2.78
N TYR A 438 23.86 26.84 2.84
CA TYR A 438 22.63 27.61 3.00
C TYR A 438 21.73 27.15 4.14
N GLY A 439 22.11 26.11 4.87
CA GLY A 439 21.36 25.63 6.03
C GLY A 439 22.16 24.71 6.91
N GLY A 440 21.62 24.41 8.08
CA GLY A 440 22.21 23.52 9.08
C GLY A 440 22.99 24.23 10.17
N THR A 441 23.59 23.44 11.04
CA THR A 441 24.45 23.90 12.11
C THR A 441 25.76 23.12 12.10
N PHE A 442 26.84 23.78 12.51
CA PHE A 442 28.03 23.08 12.92
C PHE A 442 28.56 23.67 14.21
N ALA A 443 29.09 22.79 15.08
CA ALA A 443 29.57 23.14 16.40
C ALA A 443 30.96 22.57 16.62
N LEU A 444 31.81 23.34 17.26
CA LEU A 444 33.10 22.93 17.75
C LEU A 444 32.96 22.54 19.22
N THR A 445 33.28 21.30 19.54
CA THR A 445 33.23 20.79 20.92
C THR A 445 34.54 20.12 21.29
N SER A 446 34.77 19.95 22.58
CA SER A 446 35.87 19.10 23.10
C SER A 446 35.36 17.68 23.30
N ASP A 447 36.06 16.67 22.75
CA ASP A 447 35.73 15.24 22.98
C ASP A 447 36.19 14.75 24.33
N SER A 448 37.13 15.49 24.97
CA SER A 448 37.63 15.19 26.30
C SER A 448 37.57 16.47 27.14
N LEU A 449 36.79 16.45 28.18
CA LEU A 449 37.29 16.99 29.43
C LEU A 449 38.57 16.19 29.69
N GLY A 450 39.73 16.77 29.31
CA GLY A 450 40.98 16.07 29.46
C GLY A 450 41.13 15.55 30.89
N ASP A 451 41.80 14.44 31.03
CA ASP A 451 42.14 13.80 32.32
C ASP A 451 42.78 14.76 33.34
N ASP A 452 43.08 15.97 32.96
CA ASP A 452 43.77 17.01 33.72
C ASP A 452 42.81 18.01 34.39
N GLY A 453 41.46 17.84 34.29
CA GLY A 453 40.47 18.63 35.04
C GLY A 453 40.44 20.15 34.82
N GLU A 454 41.29 20.69 33.93
CA GLU A 454 41.36 22.11 33.67
C GLU A 454 40.30 22.55 32.64
N PRO A 455 39.38 23.47 33.01
CA PRO A 455 38.39 24.00 32.08
C PRO A 455 39.09 24.77 30.95
N ASN A 456 38.46 24.85 29.77
CA ASN A 456 38.93 25.60 28.59
C ASN A 456 39.00 27.10 28.87
N LYS A 457 39.95 27.53 29.70
CA LYS A 457 40.13 28.93 30.11
C LYS A 457 40.58 29.79 28.94
N VAL A 458 39.87 30.89 28.72
CA VAL A 458 40.26 31.92 27.77
C VAL A 458 41.32 32.82 28.42
N ALA A 459 42.55 32.76 27.93
CA ALA A 459 43.62 33.71 28.23
C ALA A 459 43.85 34.04 29.73
N ARG A 460 43.98 33.04 30.60
CA ARG A 460 44.17 33.21 32.04
C ARG A 460 43.02 33.86 32.83
N LEU A 461 41.89 34.09 32.15
CA LEU A 461 40.68 34.54 32.81
C LEU A 461 39.90 33.32 33.33
N PRO A 462 39.10 33.47 34.38
CA PRO A 462 38.24 32.40 34.90
C PRO A 462 37.01 32.15 33.99
N ILE A 463 37.17 32.43 32.70
CA ILE A 463 36.12 32.27 31.66
C ILE A 463 36.48 31.07 30.80
N SER A 464 35.56 30.16 30.67
CA SER A 464 35.67 29.00 29.80
C SER A 464 34.72 29.12 28.61
N LEU A 465 35.24 28.74 27.45
CA LEU A 465 34.44 28.54 26.23
C LEU A 465 34.04 27.07 26.19
N ASN A 466 32.76 26.77 26.43
CA ASN A 466 32.31 25.36 26.48
C ASN A 466 31.81 24.89 25.10
N TYR A 467 31.23 25.82 24.31
CA TYR A 467 30.57 25.46 23.07
C TYR A 467 30.60 26.64 22.09
N LEU A 468 30.84 26.34 20.84
CA LEU A 468 30.75 27.26 19.73
C LEU A 468 29.94 26.62 18.63
N GLU A 469 28.80 27.24 18.27
CA GLU A 469 27.90 26.77 17.20
C GLU A 469 27.74 27.84 16.12
N LEU A 470 27.81 27.44 14.88
CA LEU A 470 27.44 28.26 13.75
C LEU A 470 26.16 27.72 13.10
N GLY A 471 25.05 28.44 13.25
CA GLY A 471 23.78 28.19 12.60
C GLY A 471 23.71 28.90 11.25
N LEU A 472 23.30 28.19 10.22
CA LEU A 472 23.19 28.69 8.86
C LEU A 472 21.76 28.56 8.36
N THR A 473 21.20 29.67 7.87
CA THR A 473 19.93 29.70 7.16
C THR A 473 20.11 30.38 5.81
N GLN A 474 19.11 30.37 4.97
CA GLN A 474 19.18 31.07 3.69
C GLN A 474 19.42 32.57 3.85
N GLN A 475 18.95 33.18 4.95
CA GLN A 475 19.00 34.62 5.17
C GLN A 475 20.05 35.03 6.22
N ASN A 476 20.31 34.22 7.23
CA ASN A 476 21.08 34.57 8.41
C ASN A 476 22.22 33.58 8.69
N VAL A 477 23.25 34.10 9.31
CA VAL A 477 24.30 33.30 9.96
C VAL A 477 24.29 33.68 11.44
N ILE A 478 24.16 32.69 12.30
CA ILE A 478 24.05 32.86 13.75
C ILE A 478 25.26 32.17 14.38
N LEU A 479 26.13 32.94 15.01
CA LEU A 479 27.21 32.39 15.83
C LEU A 479 26.72 32.36 17.28
N LYS A 480 26.53 31.16 17.84
CA LYS A 480 26.22 30.97 19.27
C LYS A 480 27.47 30.55 20.03
N VAL A 481 27.66 31.13 21.19
CA VAL A 481 28.80 30.89 22.07
C VAL A 481 28.29 30.60 23.47
N ASP A 482 28.70 29.47 24.05
CA ASP A 482 28.48 29.18 25.46
C ASP A 482 29.73 29.56 26.25
N LEU A 483 29.55 30.52 27.12
CA LEU A 483 30.57 31.04 28.01
C LEU A 483 30.22 30.68 29.45
N SER A 484 31.17 30.17 30.22
CA SER A 484 31.03 30.02 31.67
C SER A 484 32.14 30.71 32.43
N LEU A 485 31.77 31.29 33.56
CA LEU A 485 32.65 31.89 34.52
C LEU A 485 32.62 31.07 35.80
N LYS A 486 33.75 30.65 36.30
CA LYS A 486 33.89 29.98 37.62
C LYS A 486 34.88 30.74 38.47
N LEU A 487 34.43 31.18 39.63
CA LEU A 487 35.23 31.84 40.65
C LEU A 487 35.21 30.97 41.91
N GLY A 488 36.37 30.61 42.45
CA GLY A 488 36.50 29.72 43.59
C GLY A 488 37.10 28.36 43.20
N GLY A 489 37.94 27.78 44.07
CA GLY A 489 38.58 26.48 43.84
C GLY A 489 37.70 25.33 44.30
N GLU A 490 37.97 24.14 43.79
CA GLU A 490 37.19 22.91 44.11
C GLU A 490 37.30 22.49 45.59
N GLU A 491 38.31 22.97 46.29
CA GLU A 491 38.56 22.63 47.69
C GLU A 491 37.91 23.58 48.71
N ASN A 492 37.32 24.70 48.25
CA ASN A 492 36.65 25.65 49.15
C ASN A 492 35.14 25.54 49.04
N SER A 493 34.47 25.50 50.18
CA SER A 493 33.00 25.46 50.33
C SER A 493 32.27 26.64 49.67
N ASN A 494 32.96 27.59 49.07
CA ASN A 494 32.42 28.79 48.46
C ASN A 494 32.77 28.84 46.97
N SER A 495 31.81 28.68 46.09
CA SER A 495 32.00 28.78 44.65
C SER A 495 30.91 29.70 44.05
N PHE A 496 31.31 30.47 43.05
CA PHE A 496 30.41 31.26 42.21
C PHE A 496 30.58 30.82 40.77
N GLY A 497 29.46 30.45 40.13
CA GLY A 497 29.41 30.06 38.71
C GLY A 497 28.36 30.89 37.99
N ALA A 498 28.68 31.33 36.79
CA ALA A 498 27.74 31.91 35.87
C ALA A 498 27.97 31.32 34.47
N SER A 499 26.91 31.07 33.72
CA SER A 499 27.02 30.71 32.30
C SER A 499 25.99 31.44 31.47
N THR A 500 26.34 31.67 30.22
CA THR A 500 25.43 32.34 29.29
C THR A 500 25.63 31.85 27.88
N PHE A 501 24.49 31.68 27.17
CA PHE A 501 24.47 31.49 25.73
C PHE A 501 24.29 32.84 25.06
N VAL A 502 25.25 33.22 24.23
CA VAL A 502 25.23 34.46 23.47
C VAL A 502 25.20 34.17 21.99
N GLY A 503 24.36 34.85 21.23
CA GLY A 503 24.28 34.76 19.77
C GLY A 503 24.64 36.06 19.09
N VAL A 504 25.52 35.99 18.10
CA VAL A 504 25.73 37.07 17.11
C VAL A 504 24.99 36.71 15.87
N ILE A 505 23.95 37.48 15.53
CA ILE A 505 23.13 37.24 14.36
C ILE A 505 23.59 38.21 13.26
N THR A 506 23.86 37.62 12.09
CA THR A 506 24.25 38.37 10.91
C THR A 506 23.25 38.16 9.78
N LYS A 507 23.00 39.15 8.96
CA LYS A 507 22.21 39.09 7.72
C LYS A 507 23.12 38.89 6.52
N ARG A 508 22.69 38.10 5.56
CA ARG A 508 23.31 38.03 4.24
C ARG A 508 22.82 39.23 3.41
N VAL A 509 23.72 40.06 2.99
CA VAL A 509 23.44 41.20 2.13
C VAL A 509 24.24 41.06 0.83
N THR A 510 23.60 41.39 -0.30
CA THR A 510 24.30 41.43 -1.58
C THR A 510 24.83 42.82 -1.78
N GLY A 511 26.16 42.96 -1.87
CA GLY A 511 26.80 44.23 -2.16
C GLY A 511 26.53 44.72 -3.60
N ALA A 512 26.83 45.98 -3.87
CA ALA A 512 26.70 46.59 -5.21
C ALA A 512 27.54 45.85 -6.28
N ASP A 513 28.56 45.11 -5.85
CA ASP A 513 29.44 44.27 -6.68
C ASP A 513 28.87 42.86 -6.94
N GLY A 514 27.62 42.61 -6.53
CA GLY A 514 26.94 41.30 -6.66
C GLY A 514 27.45 40.22 -5.67
N ARG A 515 28.44 40.56 -4.81
CA ARG A 515 28.98 39.59 -3.85
C ARG A 515 28.16 39.59 -2.57
N GLN A 516 27.94 38.38 -2.03
CA GLN A 516 27.29 38.25 -0.72
C GLN A 516 28.28 38.57 0.41
N ARG A 517 27.81 39.37 1.36
CA ARG A 517 28.54 39.76 2.56
C ARG A 517 27.67 39.49 3.78
N LEU A 518 28.31 39.30 4.92
CA LEU A 518 27.63 39.22 6.21
C LEU A 518 27.62 40.59 6.84
N ALA A 519 26.45 41.12 7.10
CA ALA A 519 26.27 42.34 7.86
C ALA A 519 25.76 42.00 9.26
N PHE A 520 26.30 42.67 10.27
CA PHE A 520 25.79 42.51 11.64
C PHE A 520 24.32 42.94 11.70
N ASP A 521 23.48 42.08 12.33
CA ASP A 521 22.07 42.37 12.55
C ASP A 521 21.81 42.70 14.03
N LYS A 522 21.99 41.73 14.92
CA LYS A 522 21.78 41.92 16.36
C LYS A 522 22.60 40.96 17.21
N PHE A 523 22.69 41.32 18.47
CA PHE A 523 23.22 40.50 19.55
C PHE A 523 22.04 39.88 20.30
N LYS A 524 22.11 38.61 20.65
CA LYS A 524 21.07 37.93 21.41
C LYS A 524 21.67 37.15 22.56
N ILE A 525 21.10 37.34 23.74
CA ILE A 525 21.37 36.50 24.90
C ILE A 525 20.20 35.53 25.02
N TYR A 526 20.46 34.22 25.04
CA TYR A 526 19.42 33.21 25.10
C TYR A 526 19.11 32.84 26.55
N ASP A 527 20.15 32.54 27.33
CA ASP A 527 20.01 32.12 28.72
C ASP A 527 21.16 32.69 29.56
N ILE A 528 20.85 32.99 30.79
CA ILE A 528 21.83 33.31 31.82
C ILE A 528 21.59 32.37 33.00
N SER A 529 22.54 31.58 33.38
CA SER A 529 22.47 30.81 34.62
C SER A 529 23.47 31.34 35.65
N LEU A 530 23.04 31.27 36.90
CA LEU A 530 23.86 31.67 38.05
C LEU A 530 23.85 30.52 39.07
N SER A 531 24.99 30.15 39.58
CA SER A 531 25.13 29.21 40.66
C SER A 531 26.03 29.76 41.72
N VAL A 532 25.53 29.93 42.93
CA VAL A 532 26.31 30.35 44.10
C VAL A 532 26.21 29.25 45.14
N ASN A 533 27.33 28.75 45.55
CA ASN A 533 27.39 27.77 46.63
C ASN A 533 28.35 28.26 47.71
N THR A 534 27.85 28.41 48.92
CA THR A 534 28.60 28.83 50.08
C THR A 534 28.39 27.82 51.21
N SER A 535 29.20 27.92 52.23
CA SER A 535 29.05 27.08 53.45
C SER A 535 27.72 27.32 54.17
N VAL A 536 26.98 28.39 53.84
CA VAL A 536 25.73 28.81 54.50
C VAL A 536 24.50 28.63 53.64
N PHE A 537 24.61 28.84 52.32
CA PHE A 537 23.49 28.73 51.38
C PHE A 537 23.98 28.32 49.99
N ALA A 538 23.04 27.72 49.22
CA ALA A 538 23.19 27.45 47.81
C ALA A 538 22.05 28.17 47.03
N LEU A 539 22.38 28.85 45.95
CA LEU A 539 21.43 29.57 45.08
C LEU A 539 21.68 29.14 43.64
N ASN A 540 20.66 28.71 42.96
CA ASN A 540 20.69 28.45 41.51
C ASN A 540 19.59 29.26 40.83
N GLY A 541 19.98 30.09 39.89
CA GLY A 541 19.05 30.91 39.10
C GLY A 541 19.22 30.67 37.60
N LEU A 542 18.15 30.71 36.89
CA LEU A 542 18.10 30.65 35.43
C LEU A 542 17.21 31.79 34.92
N LEU A 543 17.71 32.56 33.98
CA LEU A 543 16.95 33.51 33.20
C LEU A 543 17.01 33.10 31.74
N SER A 544 15.88 32.74 31.16
CA SER A 544 15.76 32.39 29.73
C SER A 544 15.03 33.50 28.98
N ILE A 545 15.56 33.87 27.83
CA ILE A 545 15.06 34.98 27.01
C ILE A 545 14.58 34.35 25.70
N ARG A 546 13.29 34.51 25.41
CA ARG A 546 12.65 34.03 24.19
C ARG A 546 12.05 35.18 23.41
N ASP A 547 12.38 35.29 22.15
CA ASP A 547 11.76 36.23 21.21
C ASP A 547 10.68 35.50 20.41
N ASP A 548 9.66 36.22 20.00
CA ASP A 548 8.61 35.75 19.09
C ASP A 548 7.84 34.49 19.59
N ASP A 549 7.58 34.39 20.92
CA ASP A 549 6.69 33.34 21.41
C ASP A 549 5.29 33.53 20.80
N PRO A 550 4.66 32.47 20.25
CA PRO A 550 3.40 32.58 19.51
C PRO A 550 2.20 33.07 20.37
N ILE A 551 2.32 33.03 21.70
CA ILE A 551 1.26 33.43 22.62
C ILE A 551 1.61 34.76 23.31
N TYR A 552 2.87 34.95 23.72
CA TYR A 552 3.30 36.04 24.61
C TYR A 552 4.26 37.04 23.95
N GLY A 553 4.67 36.82 22.69
CA GLY A 553 5.68 37.63 22.04
C GLY A 553 7.06 37.48 22.70
N ASP A 554 7.77 38.60 22.87
CA ASP A 554 9.06 38.60 23.54
C ASP A 554 8.88 38.41 25.05
N MET A 555 9.48 37.37 25.60
CA MET A 555 9.27 37.00 27.00
C MET A 555 10.58 36.69 27.74
N PHE A 556 10.54 36.92 29.02
CA PHE A 556 11.57 36.51 29.97
C PHE A 556 10.98 35.49 30.93
N PHE A 557 11.66 34.38 31.09
CA PHE A 557 11.31 33.38 32.07
C PHE A 557 12.45 33.24 33.06
N GLY A 558 12.18 33.38 34.33
CA GLY A 558 13.16 33.25 35.41
C GLY A 558 12.73 32.23 36.44
N SER A 559 13.68 31.47 36.95
CA SER A 559 13.55 30.61 38.12
C SER A 559 14.73 30.86 39.06
N LEU A 560 14.48 30.80 40.35
CA LEU A 560 15.49 31.02 41.40
C LEU A 560 15.34 29.93 42.44
#